data_d0ae77ab5f8884b6fc4fad09b321c62c
#
_entry.id   d0ae77ab5f8884b6fc4fad09b321c62c
#
_cell.length_a   1.000
_cell.length_b   1.000
_cell.length_c   1.000
_cell.angle_alpha   90.00
_cell.angle_beta   90.00
_cell.angle_gamma   90.00
#
_symmetry.space_group_name_H-M   'P 1'
#
loop_
_entity.id
_entity.type
_entity.pdbx_description
1 polymer ?
#
loop_
_entity_poly.entity_id
_entity_poly.type
_entity_poly.pdbx_seq_one_letter_code
_entity_poly.pdbx_strand_id
1 'polypeptide(L)'
;MPGFAGSVKWQTMSDPRFVHLRLHSEYSITDGIVRLDAVVARAVADGMPALALTDLGNLFGMIKFYSAARSAGIKPIIGCDVWIAGEHGTSGRNAAHDAQREDTSRLLLLVKNRAGYLRLCELLSDAYLGGRRHGRAEISRAALASGDNSGLIALSGAHCGDVGQLLLAGKADLAEAQALDWARIFPASYYLEIQRYGQPQAEVLVAHSAALAGRLG
;
A
#
# COMPACT_ATOMS: atom_id res chain seq x y z
N MET A 1 -3.86 -42.51 -5.00
CA MET A 1 -3.71 -41.08 -4.67
C MET A 1 -2.29 -40.83 -4.21
N PRO A 2 -1.34 -40.32 -5.02
CA PRO A 2 -0.02 -39.98 -4.51
C PRO A 2 -0.07 -38.55 -3.93
N GLY A 3 0.36 -38.42 -2.70
CA GLY A 3 0.38 -37.14 -1.96
C GLY A 3 1.39 -36.14 -2.53
N PHE A 4 0.92 -34.98 -2.88
CA PHE A 4 1.75 -33.82 -3.19
C PHE A 4 2.26 -33.19 -1.88
N ALA A 5 3.30 -33.81 -1.30
CA ALA A 5 4.11 -33.21 -0.23
C ALA A 5 5.47 -32.79 -0.80
N GLY A 6 5.45 -31.88 -1.77
CA GLY A 6 6.64 -31.19 -2.20
C GLY A 6 6.85 -29.96 -1.32
N SER A 7 7.62 -30.10 -0.25
CA SER A 7 8.16 -28.94 0.48
C SER A 7 9.04 -28.14 -0.47
N VAL A 8 8.55 -26.99 -0.95
CA VAL A 8 9.39 -26.03 -1.66
C VAL A 8 10.45 -25.56 -0.68
N LYS A 9 11.67 -26.09 -0.79
CA LYS A 9 12.84 -25.53 -0.08
C LYS A 9 13.08 -24.14 -0.64
N TRP A 10 12.74 -23.14 0.15
CA TRP A 10 13.20 -21.79 -0.08
C TRP A 10 14.72 -21.83 0.07
N GLN A 11 15.45 -21.68 -1.03
CA GLN A 11 16.89 -21.50 -0.95
C GLN A 11 17.13 -20.24 -0.12
N THR A 12 17.89 -20.35 0.93
CA THR A 12 18.45 -19.22 1.69
C THR A 12 19.41 -18.50 0.74
N MET A 13 18.87 -17.58 -0.05
CA MET A 13 19.70 -16.70 -0.87
C MET A 13 20.47 -15.79 0.07
N SER A 14 21.79 -15.83 -0.03
CA SER A 14 22.68 -14.88 0.60
C SER A 14 22.25 -13.47 0.16
N ASP A 15 21.77 -12.68 1.11
CA ASP A 15 21.50 -11.25 1.01
C ASP A 15 20.45 -10.84 -0.05
N PRO A 16 19.14 -10.76 0.29
CA PRO A 16 18.12 -10.29 -0.63
C PRO A 16 18.39 -8.82 -0.95
N ARG A 17 18.86 -8.55 -2.15
CA ARG A 17 19.31 -7.22 -2.55
C ARG A 17 18.18 -6.19 -2.57
N PHE A 18 16.96 -6.62 -2.97
CA PHE A 18 15.79 -5.74 -3.05
C PHE A 18 14.49 -6.51 -3.23
N VAL A 19 13.39 -5.98 -2.71
CA VAL A 19 12.02 -6.46 -2.93
C VAL A 19 11.13 -5.23 -3.20
N HIS A 20 10.44 -5.22 -4.34
CA HIS A 20 9.41 -4.20 -4.59
C HIS A 20 8.17 -4.51 -3.75
N LEU A 21 7.82 -3.57 -2.87
CA LEU A 21 6.64 -3.65 -2.01
C LEU A 21 5.44 -2.89 -2.58
N ARG A 22 5.63 -2.08 -3.64
CA ARG A 22 4.58 -1.37 -4.37
C ARG A 22 4.71 -1.69 -5.85
N LEU A 23 3.62 -2.18 -6.43
CA LEU A 23 3.50 -2.48 -7.84
C LEU A 23 2.04 -2.37 -8.27
N HIS A 24 1.74 -1.52 -9.24
CA HIS A 24 0.46 -1.45 -9.92
C HIS A 24 0.57 -2.17 -11.27
N SER A 25 -0.28 -3.18 -11.46
CA SER A 25 -0.34 -3.93 -12.71
C SER A 25 -1.43 -3.40 -13.64
N GLU A 26 -1.58 -4.05 -14.79
CA GLU A 26 -2.69 -3.83 -15.74
C GLU A 26 -4.09 -3.91 -15.08
N TYR A 27 -4.19 -4.58 -13.92
CA TYR A 27 -5.42 -4.70 -13.14
C TYR A 27 -5.71 -3.50 -12.23
N SER A 28 -4.75 -2.59 -12.08
CA SER A 28 -4.97 -1.30 -11.41
C SER A 28 -5.88 -0.36 -12.22
N ILE A 29 -6.03 -0.64 -13.53
CA ILE A 29 -6.96 -0.02 -14.50
C ILE A 29 -6.60 1.45 -14.81
N THR A 30 -6.49 2.30 -13.79
CA THR A 30 -6.31 3.75 -13.99
C THR A 30 -4.85 4.20 -14.11
N ASP A 31 -3.93 3.49 -13.45
CA ASP A 31 -2.53 3.91 -13.33
C ASP A 31 -1.51 2.78 -13.55
N GLY A 32 -1.97 1.57 -13.92
CA GLY A 32 -1.13 0.40 -14.14
C GLY A 32 -1.11 -0.07 -15.60
N ILE A 33 0.08 -0.25 -16.16
CA ILE A 33 0.28 -0.81 -17.52
C ILE A 33 1.16 -2.06 -17.49
N VAL A 34 1.67 -2.45 -16.33
CA VAL A 34 2.60 -3.56 -16.18
C VAL A 34 1.87 -4.89 -16.30
N ARG A 35 2.32 -5.74 -17.24
CA ARG A 35 1.80 -7.10 -17.40
C ARG A 35 2.35 -8.01 -16.31
N LEU A 36 1.48 -8.79 -15.67
CA LEU A 36 1.87 -9.64 -14.55
C LEU A 36 2.95 -10.66 -14.91
N ASP A 37 2.83 -11.33 -16.06
CA ASP A 37 3.82 -12.33 -16.49
C ASP A 37 5.19 -11.69 -16.73
N ALA A 38 5.21 -10.50 -17.32
CA ALA A 38 6.44 -9.77 -17.63
C ALA A 38 7.15 -9.29 -16.34
N VAL A 39 6.41 -8.77 -15.36
CA VAL A 39 7.03 -8.29 -14.12
C VAL A 39 7.53 -9.43 -13.24
N VAL A 40 6.83 -10.56 -13.20
CA VAL A 40 7.31 -11.75 -12.50
C VAL A 40 8.59 -12.27 -13.14
N ALA A 41 8.64 -12.39 -14.49
CA ALA A 41 9.85 -12.79 -15.19
C ALA A 41 11.02 -11.81 -14.95
N ARG A 42 10.74 -10.51 -14.90
CA ARG A 42 11.75 -9.49 -14.57
C ARG A 42 12.26 -9.64 -13.14
N ALA A 43 11.40 -9.85 -12.16
CA ALA A 43 11.80 -10.06 -10.77
C ALA A 43 12.68 -11.31 -10.60
N VAL A 44 12.40 -12.40 -11.34
CA VAL A 44 13.27 -13.58 -11.41
C VAL A 44 14.65 -13.20 -11.94
N ALA A 45 14.70 -12.50 -13.09
CA ALA A 45 15.95 -12.10 -13.74
C ALA A 45 16.81 -11.19 -12.84
N ASP A 46 16.16 -10.35 -12.04
CA ASP A 46 16.83 -9.45 -11.08
C ASP A 46 17.19 -10.17 -9.75
N GLY A 47 16.90 -11.46 -9.60
CA GLY A 47 17.20 -12.24 -8.41
C GLY A 47 16.37 -11.83 -7.17
N MET A 48 15.19 -11.28 -7.36
CA MET A 48 14.33 -10.90 -6.24
C MET A 48 13.71 -12.13 -5.58
N PRO A 49 13.78 -12.27 -4.24
CA PRO A 49 13.20 -13.42 -3.53
C PRO A 49 11.68 -13.31 -3.39
N ALA A 50 11.14 -12.12 -3.50
CA ALA A 50 9.72 -11.81 -3.35
C ALA A 50 9.33 -10.62 -4.23
N LEU A 51 8.03 -10.48 -4.49
CA LEU A 51 7.44 -9.35 -5.20
C LEU A 51 6.05 -9.09 -4.61
N ALA A 52 5.69 -7.82 -4.41
CA ALA A 52 4.34 -7.45 -4.03
C ALA A 52 3.50 -7.09 -5.25
N LEU A 53 2.19 -7.39 -5.20
CA LEU A 53 1.17 -6.81 -6.06
C LEU A 53 0.25 -5.95 -5.19
N THR A 54 0.08 -4.68 -5.57
CA THR A 54 -0.62 -3.67 -4.78
C THR A 54 -1.45 -2.75 -5.67
N ASP A 55 -2.28 -3.35 -6.51
CA ASP A 55 -3.16 -2.61 -7.41
C ASP A 55 -4.04 -1.61 -6.66
N LEU A 56 -4.39 -0.50 -7.30
CA LEU A 56 -5.13 0.60 -6.70
C LEU A 56 -6.60 0.23 -6.48
N GLY A 57 -7.00 0.14 -5.22
CA GLY A 57 -8.37 -0.05 -4.79
C GLY A 57 -8.98 -1.42 -5.11
N ASN A 58 -8.19 -2.41 -5.51
CA ASN A 58 -8.71 -3.73 -5.85
C ASN A 58 -7.69 -4.86 -5.69
N LEU A 59 -8.17 -6.11 -5.80
CA LEU A 59 -7.37 -7.34 -5.78
C LEU A 59 -7.60 -8.20 -7.04
N PHE A 60 -7.98 -7.58 -8.16
CA PHE A 60 -8.40 -8.33 -9.37
C PHE A 60 -7.29 -9.19 -9.96
N GLY A 61 -6.04 -8.69 -9.95
CA GLY A 61 -4.87 -9.41 -10.44
C GLY A 61 -4.33 -10.49 -9.50
N MET A 62 -4.81 -10.56 -8.25
CA MET A 62 -4.20 -11.33 -7.18
C MET A 62 -3.99 -12.82 -7.51
N ILE A 63 -5.03 -13.50 -7.99
CA ILE A 63 -4.96 -14.96 -8.25
C ILE A 63 -3.98 -15.26 -9.37
N LYS A 64 -4.02 -14.49 -10.46
CA LYS A 64 -3.11 -14.63 -11.58
C LYS A 64 -1.66 -14.38 -11.16
N PHE A 65 -1.43 -13.29 -10.43
CA PHE A 65 -0.11 -12.96 -9.88
C PHE A 65 0.41 -14.06 -8.94
N TYR A 66 -0.42 -14.51 -7.99
CA TYR A 66 -0.04 -15.56 -7.04
C TYR A 66 0.41 -16.83 -7.76
N SER A 67 -0.36 -17.28 -8.75
CA SER A 67 -0.03 -18.48 -9.55
C SER A 67 1.26 -18.30 -10.34
N ALA A 68 1.44 -17.17 -11.00
CA ALA A 68 2.64 -16.87 -11.80
C ALA A 68 3.89 -16.78 -10.89
N ALA A 69 3.83 -16.04 -9.81
CA ALA A 69 4.95 -15.88 -8.88
C ALA A 69 5.36 -17.20 -8.22
N ARG A 70 4.38 -18.01 -7.79
CA ARG A 70 4.63 -19.34 -7.21
C ARG A 70 5.28 -20.30 -8.22
N SER A 71 4.79 -20.31 -9.46
CA SER A 71 5.37 -21.13 -10.53
C SER A 71 6.79 -20.70 -10.89
N ALA A 72 7.10 -19.43 -10.75
CA ALA A 72 8.41 -18.86 -11.02
C ALA A 72 9.39 -18.95 -9.81
N GLY A 73 8.95 -19.50 -8.66
CA GLY A 73 9.78 -19.61 -7.45
C GLY A 73 9.95 -18.34 -6.63
N ILE A 74 9.16 -17.28 -6.93
CA ILE A 74 9.16 -16.02 -6.18
C ILE A 74 8.05 -16.06 -5.11
N LYS A 75 8.34 -15.52 -3.92
CA LYS A 75 7.33 -15.35 -2.88
C LYS A 75 6.36 -14.23 -3.25
N PRO A 76 5.06 -14.49 -3.50
CA PRO A 76 4.08 -13.45 -3.70
C PRO A 76 3.75 -12.75 -2.39
N ILE A 77 3.74 -11.42 -2.40
CA ILE A 77 3.23 -10.57 -1.32
C ILE A 77 1.96 -9.93 -1.86
N ILE A 78 0.86 -10.10 -1.16
CA ILE A 78 -0.45 -9.55 -1.55
C ILE A 78 -0.69 -8.27 -0.78
N GLY A 79 -1.15 -7.25 -1.47
CA GLY A 79 -1.53 -5.97 -0.89
C GLY A 79 -2.48 -5.19 -1.78
N CYS A 80 -2.79 -3.99 -1.35
CA CYS A 80 -3.61 -3.05 -2.10
C CYS A 80 -3.20 -1.62 -1.75
N ASP A 81 -3.03 -0.77 -2.75
CA ASP A 81 -2.94 0.67 -2.55
C ASP A 81 -4.38 1.19 -2.40
N VAL A 82 -4.72 1.79 -1.26
CA VAL A 82 -6.09 2.17 -0.96
C VAL A 82 -6.24 3.69 -0.83
N TRP A 83 -7.39 4.19 -1.24
CA TRP A 83 -7.77 5.56 -0.99
C TRP A 83 -8.29 5.69 0.45
N ILE A 84 -7.79 6.69 1.16
CA ILE A 84 -8.26 7.06 2.50
C ILE A 84 -9.12 8.31 2.36
N ALA A 85 -10.34 8.24 2.88
CA ALA A 85 -11.24 9.38 2.92
C ALA A 85 -10.68 10.50 3.78
N GLY A 86 -10.71 11.73 3.28
CA GLY A 86 -10.35 12.91 4.07
C GLY A 86 -11.30 13.11 5.25
N GLU A 87 -10.76 13.59 6.36
CA GLU A 87 -11.54 13.81 7.59
C GLU A 87 -12.52 14.99 7.50
N HIS A 88 -12.36 15.85 6.51
CA HIS A 88 -13.19 17.05 6.32
C HIS A 88 -14.37 16.78 5.41
N GLY A 89 -15.36 16.03 5.92
CA GLY A 89 -16.72 16.08 5.41
C GLY A 89 -17.40 17.41 5.81
N THR A 90 -16.87 18.55 5.38
CA THR A 90 -17.55 19.83 5.58
C THR A 90 -18.76 19.90 4.65
N SER A 91 -19.92 19.56 5.21
CA SER A 91 -21.21 19.99 4.72
C SER A 91 -21.33 21.51 4.80
N GLY A 92 -20.67 22.23 3.92
CA GLY A 92 -20.70 23.68 3.80
C GLY A 92 -21.26 24.11 2.45
N ARG A 93 -22.28 24.98 2.46
CA ARG A 93 -23.00 25.52 1.29
C ARG A 93 -22.16 26.27 0.25
N ASN A 94 -20.82 26.30 0.35
CA ASN A 94 -19.91 26.96 -0.58
C ASN A 94 -18.97 26.00 -1.33
N ALA A 95 -19.33 24.71 -1.37
CA ALA A 95 -18.50 23.62 -1.92
C ALA A 95 -18.29 23.66 -3.46
N ALA A 96 -18.87 24.61 -4.19
CA ALA A 96 -18.78 24.63 -5.66
C ALA A 96 -17.44 25.16 -6.21
N HIS A 97 -16.63 25.87 -5.43
CA HIS A 97 -15.34 26.44 -5.87
C HIS A 97 -14.11 25.85 -5.18
N ASP A 98 -14.26 25.21 -4.00
CA ASP A 98 -13.18 24.52 -3.29
C ASP A 98 -13.12 23.00 -3.58
N ALA A 99 -14.00 22.50 -4.42
CA ALA A 99 -14.13 21.06 -4.77
C ALA A 99 -12.94 20.46 -5.54
N GLN A 100 -11.85 21.19 -5.73
CA GLN A 100 -10.68 20.76 -6.47
C GLN A 100 -9.44 20.45 -5.63
N ARG A 101 -9.49 20.63 -4.31
CA ARG A 101 -8.48 20.09 -3.41
C ARG A 101 -9.04 18.85 -2.74
N GLU A 102 -8.80 17.72 -3.37
CA GLU A 102 -9.12 16.41 -2.85
C GLU A 102 -8.27 16.15 -1.60
N ASP A 103 -8.88 16.23 -0.41
CA ASP A 103 -8.27 15.83 0.86
C ASP A 103 -8.15 14.29 0.98
N THR A 104 -8.02 13.60 -0.16
CA THR A 104 -7.82 12.16 -0.18
C THR A 104 -6.33 11.84 -0.17
N SER A 105 -5.95 10.85 0.60
CA SER A 105 -4.59 10.31 0.64
C SER A 105 -4.59 8.84 0.27
N ARG A 106 -3.40 8.27 0.09
CA ARG A 106 -3.22 6.84 -0.13
C ARG A 106 -2.52 6.19 1.05
N LEU A 107 -2.87 4.95 1.30
CA LEU A 107 -2.20 4.06 2.24
C LEU A 107 -1.97 2.73 1.56
N LEU A 108 -0.76 2.18 1.65
CA LEU A 108 -0.49 0.85 1.12
C LEU A 108 -0.70 -0.19 2.22
N LEU A 109 -1.56 -1.16 1.98
CA LEU A 109 -1.84 -2.26 2.89
C LEU A 109 -1.25 -3.56 2.34
N LEU A 110 -0.37 -4.22 3.11
CA LEU A 110 0.20 -5.52 2.78
C LEU A 110 -0.36 -6.58 3.73
N VAL A 111 -0.62 -7.76 3.21
CA VAL A 111 -1.21 -8.89 3.95
C VAL A 111 -0.11 -9.72 4.60
N LYS A 112 -0.17 -9.90 5.92
CA LYS A 112 0.73 -10.76 6.71
C LYS A 112 0.24 -12.22 6.76
N ASN A 113 -1.08 -12.39 6.87
CA ASN A 113 -1.70 -13.70 7.09
C ASN A 113 -3.16 -13.72 6.60
N ARG A 114 -3.85 -14.85 6.78
CA ARG A 114 -5.24 -15.02 6.34
C ARG A 114 -6.20 -14.01 6.99
N ALA A 115 -6.03 -13.69 8.26
CA ALA A 115 -6.90 -12.72 8.93
C ALA A 115 -6.77 -11.34 8.29
N GLY A 116 -5.53 -10.89 7.98
CA GLY A 116 -5.28 -9.65 7.24
C GLY A 116 -5.86 -9.67 5.84
N TYR A 117 -5.82 -10.80 5.13
CA TYR A 117 -6.47 -10.93 3.82
C TYR A 117 -7.98 -10.72 3.90
N LEU A 118 -8.64 -11.39 4.85
CA LEU A 118 -10.08 -11.25 5.06
C LEU A 118 -10.45 -9.82 5.46
N ARG A 119 -9.65 -9.21 6.33
CA ARG A 119 -9.83 -7.80 6.73
C ARG A 119 -9.68 -6.85 5.54
N LEU A 120 -8.69 -7.05 4.69
CA LEU A 120 -8.53 -6.24 3.49
C LEU A 120 -9.71 -6.40 2.52
N CYS A 121 -10.22 -7.62 2.33
CA CYS A 121 -11.41 -7.87 1.52
C CYS A 121 -12.65 -7.17 2.10
N GLU A 122 -12.86 -7.21 3.41
CA GLU A 122 -13.94 -6.51 4.10
C GLU A 122 -13.85 -5.00 3.86
N LEU A 123 -12.70 -4.39 4.14
CA LEU A 123 -12.48 -2.95 3.95
C LEU A 123 -12.74 -2.50 2.51
N LEU A 124 -12.25 -3.26 1.53
CA LEU A 124 -12.50 -2.96 0.12
C LEU A 124 -13.98 -3.12 -0.24
N SER A 125 -14.65 -4.19 0.22
CA SER A 125 -16.07 -4.42 -0.04
C SER A 125 -16.92 -3.28 0.52
N ASP A 126 -16.68 -2.88 1.76
CA ASP A 126 -17.39 -1.78 2.41
C ASP A 126 -17.17 -0.46 1.68
N ALA A 127 -15.94 -0.19 1.23
CA ALA A 127 -15.61 1.00 0.45
C ALA A 127 -16.37 1.04 -0.90
N TYR A 128 -16.56 -0.11 -1.54
CA TYR A 128 -17.33 -0.20 -2.78
C TYR A 128 -18.84 -0.13 -2.55
N LEU A 129 -19.35 -0.70 -1.47
CA LEU A 129 -20.77 -0.72 -1.12
C LEU A 129 -21.26 0.59 -0.49
N GLY A 130 -20.40 1.26 0.28
CA GLY A 130 -20.71 2.51 0.98
C GLY A 130 -20.89 3.74 0.09
N GLY A 131 -20.74 3.57 -1.20
CA GLY A 131 -20.86 4.62 -2.20
C GLY A 131 -19.49 5.21 -2.59
N ARG A 132 -19.33 5.41 -3.89
CA ARG A 132 -18.11 5.98 -4.45
C ARG A 132 -18.13 7.50 -4.30
N ARG A 133 -17.19 8.07 -3.58
CA ARG A 133 -16.92 9.51 -3.63
C ARG A 133 -16.01 9.79 -4.83
N HIS A 134 -16.40 10.70 -5.70
CA HIS A 134 -15.63 11.07 -6.90
C HIS A 134 -15.22 9.87 -7.79
N GLY A 135 -16.04 8.79 -7.81
CA GLY A 135 -15.75 7.58 -8.56
C GLY A 135 -14.75 6.61 -7.90
N ARG A 136 -14.29 6.90 -6.68
CA ARG A 136 -13.28 6.11 -5.94
C ARG A 136 -13.93 5.36 -4.78
N ALA A 137 -13.44 4.15 -4.50
CA ALA A 137 -13.76 3.39 -3.30
C ALA A 137 -12.80 3.83 -2.19
N GLU A 138 -13.29 4.67 -1.27
CA GLU A 138 -12.49 5.25 -0.19
C GLU A 138 -12.76 4.52 1.12
N ILE A 139 -11.69 4.19 1.86
CA ILE A 139 -11.75 3.61 3.20
C ILE A 139 -11.68 4.75 4.21
N SER A 140 -12.61 4.81 5.16
CA SER A 140 -12.54 5.80 6.23
C SER A 140 -11.50 5.40 7.28
N ARG A 141 -10.86 6.41 7.91
CA ARG A 141 -9.98 6.17 9.06
C ARG A 141 -10.70 5.44 10.20
N ALA A 142 -11.96 5.81 10.45
CA ALA A 142 -12.78 5.18 11.47
C ALA A 142 -12.96 3.68 11.21
N ALA A 143 -13.17 3.26 9.95
CA ALA A 143 -13.25 1.85 9.59
C ALA A 143 -11.95 1.09 9.87
N LEU A 144 -10.79 1.70 9.63
CA LEU A 144 -9.48 1.13 10.00
C LEU A 144 -9.30 1.08 11.52
N ALA A 145 -9.64 2.16 12.23
CA ALA A 145 -9.47 2.23 13.67
C ALA A 145 -10.39 1.30 14.47
N SER A 146 -11.55 0.94 13.93
CA SER A 146 -12.56 0.10 14.62
C SER A 146 -12.33 -1.40 14.48
N GLY A 147 -11.38 -1.86 13.64
CA GLY A 147 -11.18 -3.28 13.34
C GLY A 147 -9.82 -3.83 13.77
N ASP A 148 -9.69 -5.15 13.76
CA ASP A 148 -8.40 -5.82 13.97
C ASP A 148 -7.55 -5.75 12.70
N ASN A 149 -6.49 -4.96 12.76
CA ASN A 149 -5.51 -4.80 11.68
C ASN A 149 -4.20 -5.59 11.93
N SER A 150 -4.14 -6.44 12.94
CA SER A 150 -2.91 -7.19 13.32
C SER A 150 -2.36 -8.07 12.18
N GLY A 151 -3.23 -8.48 11.26
CA GLY A 151 -2.89 -9.24 10.05
C GLY A 151 -2.40 -8.38 8.87
N LEU A 152 -2.31 -7.05 9.00
CA LEU A 152 -1.90 -6.12 7.98
C LEU A 152 -0.59 -5.41 8.35
N ILE A 153 0.12 -4.95 7.33
CA ILE A 153 1.19 -3.95 7.42
C ILE A 153 0.71 -2.74 6.62
N ALA A 154 0.89 -1.55 7.18
CA ALA A 154 0.58 -0.31 6.48
C ALA A 154 1.86 0.47 6.15
N LEU A 155 1.96 0.94 4.90
CA LEU A 155 3.01 1.86 4.46
C LEU A 155 2.38 3.22 4.15
N SER A 156 3.09 4.29 4.48
CA SER A 156 2.56 5.67 4.50
C SER A 156 2.13 6.25 3.15
N GLY A 157 2.32 5.52 2.04
CA GLY A 157 1.91 5.98 0.70
C GLY A 157 2.85 7.00 0.05
N ALA A 158 4.02 7.26 0.64
CA ALA A 158 5.02 8.23 0.16
C ALA A 158 4.37 9.60 -0.18
N HIS A 159 4.62 10.14 -1.38
CA HIS A 159 4.08 11.44 -1.79
C HIS A 159 2.56 11.49 -1.98
N CYS A 160 1.91 10.33 -2.13
CA CYS A 160 0.46 10.21 -2.23
C CYS A 160 -0.21 10.04 -0.85
N GLY A 161 0.55 9.72 0.20
CA GLY A 161 0.05 9.59 1.56
C GLY A 161 -0.02 10.93 2.28
N ASP A 162 -0.87 10.99 3.31
CA ASP A 162 -1.08 12.20 4.11
C ASP A 162 0.21 12.69 4.81
N VAL A 163 0.97 11.78 5.41
CA VAL A 163 2.27 12.11 6.03
C VAL A 163 3.24 12.70 5.02
N GLY A 164 3.36 12.08 3.84
CA GLY A 164 4.24 12.56 2.79
C GLY A 164 3.83 13.91 2.23
N GLN A 165 2.53 14.15 2.06
CA GLN A 165 1.98 15.44 1.64
C GLN A 165 2.29 16.54 2.66
N LEU A 166 2.16 16.26 3.95
CA LEU A 166 2.49 17.20 5.03
C LEU A 166 3.99 17.52 5.07
N LEU A 167 4.86 16.50 4.87
CA LEU A 167 6.31 16.71 4.80
C LEU A 167 6.70 17.59 3.61
N LEU A 168 6.11 17.36 2.43
CA LEU A 168 6.34 18.19 1.25
C LEU A 168 5.81 19.60 1.39
N ALA A 169 4.75 19.80 2.21
CA ALA A 169 4.22 21.11 2.54
C ALA A 169 5.00 21.83 3.66
N GLY A 170 6.10 21.24 4.17
CA GLY A 170 6.90 21.80 5.26
C GLY A 170 6.24 21.75 6.64
N LYS A 171 5.17 20.96 6.82
CA LYS A 171 4.40 20.84 8.06
C LYS A 171 4.87 19.64 8.89
N ALA A 172 6.12 19.67 9.34
CA ALA A 172 6.77 18.53 9.99
C ALA A 172 6.05 18.05 11.26
N ASP A 173 5.59 18.98 12.13
CA ASP A 173 4.90 18.63 13.38
C ASP A 173 3.56 17.92 13.11
N LEU A 174 2.82 18.37 12.09
CA LEU A 174 1.58 17.72 11.67
C LEU A 174 1.84 16.35 11.05
N ALA A 175 2.92 16.21 10.28
CA ALA A 175 3.33 14.94 9.70
C ALA A 175 3.68 13.92 10.79
N GLU A 176 4.36 14.37 11.86
CA GLU A 176 4.70 13.56 13.02
C GLU A 176 3.45 13.10 13.77
N ALA A 177 2.54 14.02 14.10
CA ALA A 177 1.27 13.68 14.72
C ALA A 177 0.47 12.66 13.90
N GLN A 178 0.43 12.86 12.58
CA GLN A 178 -0.27 11.97 11.65
C GLN A 178 0.37 10.57 11.59
N ALA A 179 1.70 10.48 11.60
CA ALA A 179 2.42 9.21 11.63
C ALA A 179 2.17 8.45 12.94
N LEU A 180 2.14 9.15 14.07
CA LEU A 180 1.80 8.56 15.37
C LEU A 180 0.36 8.03 15.42
N ASP A 181 -0.59 8.74 14.80
CA ASP A 181 -1.98 8.27 14.71
C ASP A 181 -2.08 6.98 13.88
N TRP A 182 -1.36 6.89 12.76
CA TRP A 182 -1.27 5.65 11.99
C TRP A 182 -0.60 4.51 12.78
N ALA A 183 0.45 4.81 13.53
CA ALA A 183 1.13 3.82 14.38
C ALA A 183 0.23 3.27 15.50
N ARG A 184 -0.75 4.05 15.99
CA ARG A 184 -1.78 3.55 16.93
C ARG A 184 -2.78 2.60 16.26
N ILE A 185 -3.16 2.87 14.98
CA ILE A 185 -4.06 2.01 14.21
C ILE A 185 -3.37 0.71 13.78
N PHE A 186 -2.06 0.75 13.52
CA PHE A 186 -1.24 -0.39 13.10
C PHE A 186 -0.04 -0.59 14.03
N PRO A 187 -0.24 -1.03 15.29
CA PRO A 187 0.84 -1.19 16.26
C PRO A 187 1.94 -2.11 15.73
N ALA A 188 3.20 -1.64 15.77
CA ALA A 188 4.39 -2.35 15.26
C ALA A 188 4.25 -2.85 13.79
N SER A 189 3.36 -2.25 13.02
CA SER A 189 3.08 -2.64 11.62
C SER A 189 2.83 -1.45 10.70
N TYR A 190 3.18 -0.23 11.13
CA TYR A 190 3.17 0.97 10.30
C TYR A 190 4.60 1.37 9.95
N TYR A 191 4.86 1.71 8.69
CA TYR A 191 6.17 2.12 8.21
C TYR A 191 6.07 3.32 7.29
N LEU A 192 7.06 4.23 7.37
CA LEU A 192 7.20 5.31 6.42
C LEU A 192 7.78 4.76 5.11
N GLU A 193 7.04 4.93 4.02
CA GLU A 193 7.42 4.45 2.70
C GLU A 193 8.39 5.43 2.04
N ILE A 194 9.48 4.88 1.49
CA ILE A 194 10.46 5.62 0.71
C ILE A 194 10.39 5.13 -0.74
N GLN A 195 10.22 6.07 -1.66
CA GLN A 195 10.24 5.82 -3.10
C GLN A 195 11.32 6.67 -3.78
N ARG A 196 12.13 6.03 -4.62
CA ARG A 196 13.13 6.70 -5.47
C ARG A 196 12.81 6.44 -6.93
N TYR A 197 12.41 7.47 -7.65
CA TYR A 197 12.06 7.40 -9.07
C TYR A 197 12.70 8.52 -9.90
N GLY A 198 13.81 9.09 -9.41
CA GLY A 198 14.62 10.05 -10.15
C GLY A 198 14.08 11.47 -10.21
N GLN A 199 13.01 11.79 -9.47
CA GLN A 199 12.49 13.14 -9.38
C GLN A 199 13.08 13.89 -8.19
N PRO A 200 13.45 15.20 -8.32
CA PRO A 200 14.02 15.97 -7.22
C PRO A 200 13.16 15.99 -5.95
N GLN A 201 11.83 16.05 -6.10
CA GLN A 201 10.89 16.03 -4.97
C GLN A 201 10.90 14.69 -4.21
N ALA A 202 11.20 13.58 -4.90
CA ALA A 202 11.32 12.28 -4.24
C ALA A 202 12.50 12.25 -3.28
N GLU A 203 13.66 12.80 -3.66
CA GLU A 203 14.85 12.84 -2.79
C GLU A 203 14.64 13.73 -1.56
N VAL A 204 13.93 14.85 -1.71
CA VAL A 204 13.52 15.70 -0.58
C VAL A 204 12.62 14.91 0.39
N LEU A 205 11.63 14.20 -0.13
CA LEU A 205 10.74 13.39 0.69
C LEU A 205 11.48 12.24 1.38
N VAL A 206 12.43 11.59 0.69
CA VAL A 206 13.28 10.55 1.28
C VAL A 206 14.03 11.08 2.51
N ALA A 207 14.66 12.26 2.40
CA ALA A 207 15.38 12.86 3.51
C ALA A 207 14.47 13.18 4.70
N HIS A 208 13.31 13.80 4.43
CA HIS A 208 12.34 14.16 5.47
C HIS A 208 11.71 12.92 6.13
N SER A 209 11.36 11.91 5.34
CA SER A 209 10.79 10.65 5.86
C SER A 209 11.81 9.89 6.71
N ALA A 210 13.08 9.84 6.30
CA ALA A 210 14.13 9.21 7.09
C ALA A 210 14.38 9.95 8.41
N ALA A 211 14.39 11.30 8.39
CA ALA A 211 14.54 12.11 9.59
C ALA A 211 13.34 11.92 10.55
N LEU A 212 12.11 11.84 10.02
CA LEU A 212 10.92 11.57 10.82
C LEU A 212 10.97 10.16 11.43
N ALA A 213 11.31 9.14 10.65
CA ALA A 213 11.46 7.77 11.14
C ALA A 213 12.48 7.66 12.25
N GLY A 214 13.64 8.35 12.12
CA GLY A 214 14.67 8.37 13.15
C GLY A 214 14.24 9.04 14.47
N ARG A 215 13.24 9.94 14.44
CA ARG A 215 12.67 10.54 15.67
C ARG A 215 11.62 9.66 16.34
N LEU A 216 10.89 8.88 15.54
CA LEU A 216 9.78 8.06 16.04
C LEU A 216 10.19 6.66 16.51
N GLY A 217 11.37 6.17 16.11
CA GLY A 217 11.93 4.86 16.48
C GLY A 217 11.62 3.80 15.43
#